data_b7a73ae1fb9a47c03a93f3abc06015f1
#
_entry.id   b7a73ae1fb9a47c03a93f3abc06015f1
#
_cell.length_a   1.000
_cell.length_b   1.000
_cell.length_c   1.000
_cell.angle_alpha   90.00
_cell.angle_beta   90.00
_cell.angle_gamma   90.00
#
_symmetry.space_group_name_H-M   'P 1'
#
loop_
_entity.id
_entity.type
_entity.pdbx_description
1 polymer ?
#
loop_
_entity_poly.entity_id
_entity_poly.type
_entity_poly.pdbx_seq_one_letter_code
_entity_poly.pdbx_strand_id
1 'polypeptide(L)'
;MRLTEVTEALEAEVACDGGGGNPEVACAGASDMVSDLLVWGKPGMLLLTGLAHLSVVRAAHLIDVAAVVFVRGRIPSEDAVELARELALPVLLSPHSLYDCSGRLYVRGLPGVIPARGEAETTVKSTA
;
A
#
# COMPACT_ATOMS: atom_id res chain seq x y z
N MET A 1 3.20 -12.70 0.39
CA MET A 1 1.74 -12.74 0.63
C MET A 1 1.02 -12.38 -0.66
N ARG A 2 0.05 -13.16 -1.07
CA ARG A 2 -0.74 -12.86 -2.27
C ARG A 2 -1.78 -11.79 -1.98
N LEU A 3 -2.17 -11.04 -3.00
CA LEU A 3 -3.17 -9.99 -2.84
C LEU A 3 -4.52 -10.53 -2.33
N THR A 4 -4.89 -11.74 -2.70
CA THR A 4 -6.12 -12.38 -2.17
C THR A 4 -6.04 -12.58 -0.66
N GLU A 5 -4.86 -12.92 -0.14
CA GLU A 5 -4.64 -13.06 1.31
C GLU A 5 -4.73 -11.71 2.01
N VAL A 6 -4.22 -10.65 1.37
CA VAL A 6 -4.35 -9.27 1.88
C VAL A 6 -5.81 -8.87 1.97
N THR A 7 -6.56 -9.11 0.90
CA THR A 7 -7.99 -8.76 0.83
C THR A 7 -8.76 -9.45 1.95
N GLU A 8 -8.48 -10.72 2.19
CA GLU A 8 -9.11 -11.48 3.25
C GLU A 8 -8.71 -10.97 4.64
N ALA A 9 -7.42 -10.75 4.86
CA ALA A 9 -6.89 -10.27 6.14
C ALA A 9 -7.48 -8.92 6.56
N LEU A 10 -7.71 -8.04 5.61
CA LEU A 10 -8.21 -6.68 5.83
C LEU A 10 -9.74 -6.58 5.69
N GLU A 11 -10.40 -7.68 5.42
CA GLU A 11 -11.84 -7.70 5.15
C GLU A 11 -12.19 -6.65 4.10
N ALA A 12 -11.38 -6.57 3.06
CA ALA A 12 -11.44 -5.52 2.08
C ALA A 12 -12.38 -5.86 0.93
N GLU A 13 -12.92 -4.81 0.34
CA GLU A 13 -13.71 -4.85 -0.87
C GLU A 13 -12.80 -4.47 -2.03
N VAL A 14 -12.92 -5.14 -3.16
CA VAL A 14 -12.13 -4.83 -4.34
C VAL A 14 -12.81 -3.75 -5.16
N ALA A 15 -12.21 -2.55 -5.18
CA ALA A 15 -12.71 -1.44 -5.99
C ALA A 15 -12.20 -1.52 -7.43
N CYS A 16 -10.97 -2.03 -7.60
CA CYS A 16 -10.36 -2.25 -8.91
C CYS A 16 -9.45 -3.47 -8.79
N ASP A 17 -9.62 -4.46 -9.67
CA ASP A 17 -8.87 -5.72 -9.56
C ASP A 17 -7.51 -5.69 -10.26
N GLY A 18 -7.18 -4.60 -10.93
CA GLY A 18 -5.90 -4.47 -11.61
C GLY A 18 -5.72 -5.38 -12.81
N GLY A 19 -6.82 -5.82 -13.42
CA GLY A 19 -6.78 -6.72 -14.56
C GLY A 19 -6.93 -8.19 -14.20
N GLY A 20 -7.33 -8.49 -12.96
CA GLY A 20 -7.68 -9.85 -12.53
C GLY A 20 -6.51 -10.71 -12.09
N GLY A 21 -5.32 -10.14 -11.93
CA GLY A 21 -4.16 -10.87 -11.42
C GLY A 21 -4.22 -11.05 -9.91
N ASN A 22 -3.31 -11.89 -9.40
CA ASN A 22 -3.12 -12.08 -7.97
C ASN A 22 -1.66 -11.88 -7.64
N PRO A 23 -1.18 -10.62 -7.66
CA PRO A 23 0.23 -10.35 -7.48
C PRO A 23 0.73 -10.72 -6.09
N GLU A 24 2.01 -11.03 -6.03
CA GLU A 24 2.72 -11.21 -4.77
C GLU A 24 3.01 -9.86 -4.17
N VAL A 25 2.71 -9.69 -2.88
CA VAL A 25 3.01 -8.49 -2.12
C VAL A 25 4.24 -8.77 -1.26
N ALA A 26 5.31 -8.00 -1.48
CA ALA A 26 6.58 -8.26 -0.82
C ALA A 26 6.67 -7.62 0.58
N CYS A 27 6.06 -6.46 0.75
CA CYS A 27 6.11 -5.68 1.98
C CYS A 27 4.99 -4.67 1.99
N ALA A 28 4.81 -3.97 3.11
CA ALA A 28 3.78 -2.94 3.23
C ALA A 28 4.34 -1.65 3.80
N GLY A 29 3.79 -0.54 3.35
CA GLY A 29 4.04 0.78 3.92
C GLY A 29 2.72 1.48 4.19
N ALA A 30 2.70 2.32 5.20
CA ALA A 30 1.50 3.03 5.64
C ALA A 30 1.81 4.51 5.80
N SER A 31 1.10 5.36 5.08
CA SER A 31 1.23 6.80 5.20
C SER A 31 0.06 7.51 4.53
N ASP A 32 -0.29 8.68 5.04
CA ASP A 32 -1.26 9.59 4.43
C ASP A 32 -0.57 10.70 3.63
N MET A 33 0.75 10.59 3.41
CA MET A 33 1.53 11.60 2.69
C MET A 33 2.17 11.01 1.44
N VAL A 34 1.86 11.59 0.28
CA VAL A 34 2.46 11.18 -1.00
C VAL A 34 3.98 11.34 -0.97
N SER A 35 4.48 12.40 -0.31
CA SER A 35 5.92 12.63 -0.20
C SER A 35 6.67 11.48 0.48
N ASP A 36 6.06 10.86 1.48
CA ASP A 36 6.64 9.68 2.13
C ASP A 36 6.80 8.53 1.14
N LEU A 37 5.76 8.28 0.37
CA LEU A 37 5.76 7.23 -0.64
C LEU A 37 6.89 7.42 -1.65
N LEU A 38 7.14 8.66 -2.06
CA LEU A 38 8.20 8.98 -3.02
C LEU A 38 9.59 8.79 -2.42
N VAL A 39 9.73 8.87 -1.10
CA VAL A 39 11.01 8.71 -0.41
C VAL A 39 11.35 7.25 -0.15
N TRP A 40 10.41 6.48 0.39
CA TRP A 40 10.70 5.10 0.81
C TRP A 40 9.94 4.02 0.05
N GLY A 41 9.05 4.40 -0.86
CA GLY A 41 8.30 3.43 -1.64
C GLY A 41 9.18 2.60 -2.55
N LYS A 42 8.76 1.37 -2.82
CA LYS A 42 9.47 0.48 -3.74
C LYS A 42 8.52 -0.46 -4.47
N PRO A 43 8.94 -0.96 -5.65
CA PRO A 43 8.12 -1.89 -6.42
C PRO A 43 7.69 -3.11 -5.63
N GLY A 44 6.47 -3.58 -5.88
CA GLY A 44 5.94 -4.76 -5.24
C GLY A 44 5.40 -4.56 -3.83
N MET A 45 5.46 -3.33 -3.31
CA MET A 45 4.91 -3.03 -1.98
C MET A 45 3.39 -2.90 -2.03
N LEU A 46 2.77 -3.08 -0.87
CA LEU A 46 1.39 -2.71 -0.62
C LEU A 46 1.38 -1.34 0.06
N LEU A 47 0.59 -0.41 -0.45
CA LEU A 47 0.41 0.90 0.20
C LEU A 47 -0.90 0.91 0.97
N LEU A 48 -0.83 1.23 2.27
CA LEU A 48 -1.99 1.49 3.11
C LEU A 48 -2.09 3.00 3.33
N THR A 49 -3.24 3.58 3.02
CA THR A 49 -3.41 5.03 3.15
C THR A 49 -4.86 5.42 3.41
N GLY A 50 -5.05 6.49 4.15
CA GLY A 50 -6.35 7.14 4.29
C GLY A 50 -6.54 8.30 3.31
N LEU A 51 -5.54 8.62 2.51
CA LEU A 51 -5.61 9.69 1.52
C LEU A 51 -6.24 9.18 0.23
N ALA A 52 -7.56 9.25 0.15
CA ALA A 52 -8.35 8.72 -0.97
C ALA A 52 -8.38 9.70 -2.15
N HIS A 53 -7.22 10.04 -2.67
CA HIS A 53 -7.04 11.08 -3.68
C HIS A 53 -6.30 10.56 -4.91
N LEU A 54 -6.57 11.19 -6.05
CA LEU A 54 -5.97 10.89 -7.35
C LEU A 54 -4.43 10.90 -7.30
N SER A 55 -3.84 11.81 -6.53
CA SER A 55 -2.38 11.93 -6.41
C SER A 55 -1.73 10.66 -5.87
N VAL A 56 -2.42 9.93 -5.01
CA VAL A 56 -1.93 8.65 -4.47
C VAL A 56 -1.85 7.60 -5.58
N VAL A 57 -2.85 7.53 -6.43
CA VAL A 57 -2.88 6.57 -7.53
C VAL A 57 -1.73 6.83 -8.50
N ARG A 58 -1.47 8.10 -8.81
CA ARG A 58 -0.35 8.49 -9.67
C ARG A 58 1.00 8.10 -9.08
N ALA A 59 1.20 8.42 -7.81
CA ALA A 59 2.45 8.10 -7.12
C ALA A 59 2.65 6.59 -7.01
N ALA A 60 1.59 5.86 -6.67
CA ALA A 60 1.62 4.41 -6.56
C ALA A 60 2.01 3.76 -7.89
N HIS A 61 1.44 4.24 -8.99
CA HIS A 61 1.79 3.75 -10.32
C HIS A 61 3.25 4.04 -10.67
N LEU A 62 3.72 5.24 -10.35
CA LEU A 62 5.09 5.65 -10.63
C LEU A 62 6.11 4.75 -9.92
N ILE A 63 5.78 4.31 -8.71
CA ILE A 63 6.65 3.46 -7.89
C ILE A 63 6.45 1.97 -8.22
N ASP A 64 5.39 1.65 -8.94
CA ASP A 64 5.05 0.27 -9.28
C ASP A 64 4.68 -0.57 -8.05
N VAL A 65 3.83 -0.02 -7.20
CA VAL A 65 3.30 -0.77 -6.05
C VAL A 65 2.42 -1.92 -6.51
N ALA A 66 2.34 -2.97 -5.70
CA ALA A 66 1.49 -4.12 -6.02
C ALA A 66 0.00 -3.79 -5.92
N ALA A 67 -0.37 -2.95 -4.95
CA ALA A 67 -1.75 -2.54 -4.74
C ALA A 67 -1.83 -1.37 -3.77
N VAL A 68 -2.96 -0.68 -3.76
CA VAL A 68 -3.27 0.38 -2.80
C VAL A 68 -4.51 -0.03 -2.00
N VAL A 69 -4.44 0.13 -0.69
CA VAL A 69 -5.57 -0.06 0.21
C VAL A 69 -5.97 1.28 0.82
N PHE A 70 -7.19 1.71 0.56
CA PHE A 70 -7.76 2.86 1.27
C PHE A 70 -8.43 2.37 2.54
N VAL A 71 -8.03 2.93 3.66
CA VAL A 71 -8.43 2.46 5.00
C VAL A 71 -9.59 3.28 5.60
N ARG A 72 -10.15 2.83 6.71
CA ARG A 72 -11.23 3.48 7.45
C ARG A 72 -12.50 3.69 6.65
N GLY A 73 -12.79 2.81 5.70
CA GLY A 73 -13.96 2.98 4.84
C GLY A 73 -13.91 4.21 3.93
N ARG A 74 -12.72 4.81 3.74
CA ARG A 74 -12.56 5.94 2.83
C ARG A 74 -12.86 5.51 1.40
N ILE A 75 -13.71 6.29 0.74
CA ILE A 75 -14.08 6.03 -0.65
C ILE A 75 -13.29 6.98 -1.53
N PRO A 76 -12.43 6.47 -2.43
CA PRO A 76 -11.69 7.31 -3.35
C PRO A 76 -12.64 7.99 -4.34
N SER A 77 -12.20 9.13 -4.89
CA SER A 77 -12.97 9.83 -5.92
C SER A 77 -13.14 8.95 -7.15
N GLU A 78 -14.17 9.23 -7.94
CA GLU A 78 -14.39 8.50 -9.20
C GLU A 78 -13.18 8.61 -10.12
N ASP A 79 -12.55 9.78 -10.16
CA ASP A 79 -11.34 10.02 -10.95
C ASP A 79 -10.19 9.11 -10.52
N ALA A 80 -10.03 8.91 -9.22
CA ALA A 80 -8.97 8.04 -8.69
C ALA A 80 -9.21 6.59 -9.07
N VAL A 81 -10.43 6.11 -8.94
CA VAL A 81 -10.80 4.73 -9.31
C VAL A 81 -10.65 4.52 -10.81
N GLU A 82 -11.08 5.48 -11.61
CA GLU A 82 -10.97 5.41 -13.06
C GLU A 82 -9.52 5.36 -13.52
N LEU A 83 -8.67 6.21 -12.93
CA LEU A 83 -7.24 6.19 -13.23
C LEU A 83 -6.61 4.85 -12.84
N ALA A 84 -6.96 4.33 -11.67
CA ALA A 84 -6.46 3.03 -11.23
C ALA A 84 -6.84 1.92 -12.21
N ARG A 85 -8.07 1.98 -12.73
CA ARG A 85 -8.54 1.02 -13.72
C ARG A 85 -7.75 1.14 -15.03
N GLU A 86 -7.51 2.34 -15.51
CA GLU A 86 -6.71 2.58 -16.72
C GLU A 86 -5.27 2.08 -16.57
N LEU A 87 -4.71 2.24 -15.37
CA LEU A 87 -3.33 1.85 -15.07
C LEU A 87 -3.20 0.38 -14.63
N ALA A 88 -4.30 -0.34 -14.57
CA ALA A 88 -4.35 -1.72 -14.08
C ALA A 88 -3.76 -1.85 -12.67
N LEU A 89 -4.02 -0.88 -11.80
CA LEU A 89 -3.55 -0.84 -10.42
C LEU A 89 -4.65 -1.39 -9.51
N PRO A 90 -4.40 -2.48 -8.77
CA PRO A 90 -5.37 -2.99 -7.82
C PRO A 90 -5.64 -2.00 -6.70
N VAL A 91 -6.92 -1.78 -6.38
CA VAL A 91 -7.37 -0.89 -5.30
C VAL A 91 -8.35 -1.64 -4.42
N LEU A 92 -8.06 -1.68 -3.14
CA LEU A 92 -8.87 -2.31 -2.12
C LEU A 92 -9.40 -1.25 -1.15
N LEU A 93 -10.59 -1.50 -0.60
CA LEU A 93 -11.20 -0.64 0.41
C LEU A 93 -11.38 -1.47 1.68
N SER A 94 -10.74 -1.06 2.78
CA SER A 94 -10.88 -1.75 4.06
C SER A 94 -11.66 -0.89 5.06
N PRO A 95 -12.56 -1.47 5.86
CA PRO A 95 -13.27 -0.73 6.90
C PRO A 95 -12.38 -0.43 8.11
N HIS A 96 -11.26 -1.12 8.22
CA HIS A 96 -10.37 -0.98 9.38
C HIS A 96 -9.49 0.26 9.30
N SER A 97 -9.04 0.73 10.47
CA SER A 97 -8.13 1.87 10.56
C SER A 97 -6.75 1.54 9.98
N LEU A 98 -5.95 2.57 9.76
CA LEU A 98 -4.56 2.40 9.30
C LEU A 98 -3.78 1.52 10.28
N TYR A 99 -3.95 1.75 11.58
CA TYR A 99 -3.28 0.97 12.61
C TYR A 99 -3.71 -0.50 12.58
N ASP A 100 -5.02 -0.75 12.53
CA ASP A 100 -5.54 -2.12 12.53
C ASP A 100 -5.17 -2.87 11.26
N CYS A 101 -5.24 -2.21 10.10
CA CYS A 101 -4.78 -2.81 8.85
C CYS A 101 -3.31 -3.22 8.94
N SER A 102 -2.47 -2.32 9.45
CA SER A 102 -1.05 -2.58 9.62
C SER A 102 -0.82 -3.78 10.54
N GLY A 103 -1.50 -3.81 11.67
CA GLY A 103 -1.40 -4.90 12.63
C GLY A 103 -1.85 -6.24 12.06
N ARG A 104 -2.97 -6.26 11.34
CA ARG A 104 -3.51 -7.48 10.73
C ARG A 104 -2.54 -8.12 9.74
N LEU A 105 -1.85 -7.29 8.96
CA LEU A 105 -0.85 -7.78 8.01
C LEU A 105 0.45 -8.19 8.69
N TYR A 106 0.89 -7.41 9.66
CA TYR A 106 2.14 -7.66 10.36
C TYR A 106 2.13 -8.99 11.11
N VAL A 107 1.03 -9.29 11.80
CA VAL A 107 0.91 -10.56 12.53
C VAL A 107 0.85 -11.77 11.59
N ARG A 108 0.54 -11.56 10.33
CA ARG A 108 0.54 -12.61 9.30
C ARG A 108 1.89 -12.73 8.60
N GLY A 109 2.88 -11.96 9.01
CA GLY A 109 4.24 -12.07 8.51
C GLY A 109 4.61 -11.14 7.36
N LEU A 110 3.75 -10.18 7.00
CA LEU A 110 4.11 -9.21 5.95
C LEU A 110 5.01 -8.13 6.56
N PRO A 111 6.28 -8.02 6.11
CA PRO A 111 7.19 -7.04 6.69
C PRO A 111 6.91 -5.62 6.20
N GLY A 112 7.41 -4.63 6.95
CA GLY A 112 7.35 -3.24 6.54
C GLY A 112 8.34 -2.91 5.43
N VAL A 113 8.01 -1.92 4.62
CA VAL A 113 8.87 -1.44 3.54
C VAL A 113 10.09 -0.70 4.10
N ILE A 114 9.94 -0.04 5.25
CA ILE A 114 11.03 0.69 5.91
C ILE A 114 11.64 -0.24 6.96
N PRO A 115 12.92 -0.64 6.80
CA PRO A 115 13.56 -1.49 7.79
C PRO A 115 13.80 -0.73 9.10
N ALA A 116 13.99 -1.47 10.18
CA ALA A 116 14.34 -0.87 11.45
C ALA A 116 15.68 -0.13 11.33
N ARG A 117 15.78 1.00 12.03
CA ARG A 117 17.02 1.75 12.04
C ARG A 117 18.15 0.92 12.64
N GLY A 118 19.30 0.93 11.99
CA GLY A 118 20.43 0.10 12.37
C GLY A 118 20.57 -1.15 11.54
N GLU A 119 19.55 -1.57 10.82
CA GLU A 119 19.62 -2.70 9.90
C GLU A 119 19.99 -2.24 8.48
N ALA A 120 19.47 -1.06 8.06
CA ALA A 120 19.70 -0.54 6.72
C ALA A 120 20.51 0.75 6.71
N GLU A 121 20.82 1.33 7.86
CA GLU A 121 21.48 2.63 7.98
C GLU A 121 22.79 2.58 8.77
N THR A 122 23.48 1.46 8.72
CA THR A 122 24.76 1.29 9.43
C THR A 122 25.79 2.33 9.02
N THR A 123 25.82 2.72 7.74
CA THR A 123 26.74 3.74 7.23
C THR A 123 26.45 5.11 7.82
N VAL A 124 25.18 5.49 7.87
CA VAL A 124 24.76 6.76 8.46
C VAL A 124 25.06 6.79 9.95
N LYS A 125 24.82 5.70 10.62
CA LYS A 125 25.07 5.55 12.04
C LYS A 125 26.53 5.72 12.40
N SER A 126 27.42 5.24 11.55
CA SER A 126 28.88 5.35 11.78
C SER A 126 29.39 6.77 11.60
N THR A 127 28.66 7.64 10.93
CA THR A 127 29.04 9.05 10.74
C THR A 127 28.47 9.99 11.77
N ALA A 128 27.53 9.51 12.51
CA ALA A 128 26.90 10.29 13.58
C ALA A 128 27.72 10.20 14.86
#